data_9a2ed37141f8607ec67b025a5f81aa22
#
_entry.id   9a2ed37141f8607ec67b025a5f81aa22
#
_cell.length_a   1.000
_cell.length_b   1.000
_cell.length_c   1.000
_cell.angle_alpha   90.00
_cell.angle_beta   90.00
_cell.angle_gamma   90.00
#
_symmetry.space_group_name_H-M   'P 1'
#
loop_
_entity.id
_entity.type
_entity.pdbx_description
1 polymer ?
#
loop_
_entity_poly.entity_id
_entity_poly.type
_entity_poly.pdbx_seq_one_letter_code
_entity_poly.pdbx_strand_id
1 'polypeptide(L)'
;MAIVYIDSLDDARLDVYARLTDVQLRSRLEPEKGVLIAESDKVIARALDAGLEPLSLLMEPKWLDVLAGLVARVAAEHPEVPVFVAPREQLARLTGYELTRGALGAFRRPAPRGVEEVVSGARRVAVLEEITNHTNVGAIFRSAAALGMDAVLVTPGCHDPFYRRAARVSMGTVFQVPWARIGHEGEGVAWAHEGVPLLHDLGFQLAALALSDESVPLGDPRLAACERLALVLGTEGDGLARTTIAACDFTVRIPMHHGVDSLNVAAASAVAFWELRARP
;
A
#
# COMPACT_ATOMS: atom_id res chain seq x y z
N MET A 1 25.60 9.42 14.08
CA MET A 1 25.00 8.08 13.86
C MET A 1 25.88 7.02 14.49
N ALA A 2 25.33 6.11 15.28
CA ALA A 2 26.07 5.02 15.91
C ALA A 2 25.86 3.71 15.15
N ILE A 3 26.93 3.02 14.76
CA ILE A 3 26.88 1.62 14.33
C ILE A 3 26.96 0.77 15.60
N VAL A 4 25.93 -0.03 15.86
CA VAL A 4 25.78 -0.83 17.08
C VAL A 4 25.78 -2.30 16.70
N TYR A 5 26.84 -3.00 17.06
CA TYR A 5 26.90 -4.46 16.94
C TYR A 5 26.06 -5.07 18.06
N ILE A 6 25.19 -6.00 17.69
CA ILE A 6 24.24 -6.61 18.62
C ILE A 6 24.88 -7.82 19.27
N ASP A 7 24.98 -7.77 20.60
CA ASP A 7 25.49 -8.87 21.41
C ASP A 7 24.37 -9.77 21.96
N SER A 8 23.17 -9.21 22.16
CA SER A 8 21.99 -9.94 22.64
C SER A 8 20.74 -9.56 21.86
N LEU A 9 19.87 -10.54 21.59
CA LEU A 9 18.54 -10.31 20.99
C LEU A 9 17.52 -9.79 22.01
N ASP A 10 17.86 -9.75 23.29
CA ASP A 10 16.99 -9.22 24.36
C ASP A 10 17.08 -7.68 24.48
N ASP A 11 17.79 -7.02 23.57
CA ASP A 11 17.84 -5.56 23.50
C ASP A 11 16.47 -5.01 23.08
N ALA A 12 15.80 -4.28 23.99
CA ALA A 12 14.47 -3.71 23.76
C ALA A 12 14.38 -2.79 22.52
N ARG A 13 15.51 -2.23 22.07
CA ARG A 13 15.56 -1.41 20.84
C ARG A 13 15.28 -2.23 19.57
N LEU A 14 15.42 -3.56 19.65
CA LEU A 14 15.19 -4.51 18.56
C LEU A 14 13.74 -5.01 18.48
N ASP A 15 12.90 -4.74 19.47
CA ASP A 15 11.51 -5.22 19.54
C ASP A 15 10.71 -4.85 18.29
N VAL A 16 11.03 -3.70 17.67
CA VAL A 16 10.39 -3.25 16.45
C VAL A 16 10.59 -4.22 15.28
N TYR A 17 11.66 -5.02 15.30
CA TYR A 17 12.00 -6.03 14.29
C TYR A 17 11.62 -7.46 14.67
N ALA A 18 11.12 -7.66 15.90
CA ALA A 18 10.81 -9.01 16.39
C ALA A 18 9.57 -9.60 15.69
N ARG A 19 9.63 -10.90 15.38
CA ARG A 19 8.50 -11.68 14.86
C ARG A 19 7.76 -11.03 13.68
N LEU A 20 8.50 -10.55 12.69
CA LEU A 20 7.93 -9.88 11.50
C LEU A 20 7.05 -10.81 10.62
N THR A 21 7.09 -12.13 10.85
CA THR A 21 6.24 -13.10 10.15
C THR A 21 4.87 -13.30 10.80
N ASP A 22 4.70 -12.87 12.05
CA ASP A 22 3.42 -12.93 12.75
C ASP A 22 2.50 -11.81 12.26
N VAL A 23 1.70 -12.10 11.23
CA VAL A 23 0.83 -11.12 10.57
C VAL A 23 -0.19 -10.53 11.53
N GLN A 24 -0.82 -11.36 12.37
CA GLN A 24 -1.85 -10.88 13.30
C GLN A 24 -1.27 -9.94 14.36
N LEU A 25 -0.12 -10.34 14.94
CA LEU A 25 0.59 -9.50 15.90
C LEU A 25 1.01 -8.17 15.27
N ARG A 26 1.61 -8.21 14.10
CA ARG A 26 2.19 -7.03 13.43
C ARG A 26 1.13 -6.06 12.93
N SER A 27 0.01 -6.57 12.38
CA SER A 27 -1.11 -5.72 11.92
C SER A 27 -1.72 -4.88 13.04
N ARG A 28 -1.62 -5.35 14.30
CA ARG A 28 -2.04 -4.59 15.47
C ARG A 28 -0.92 -3.71 16.02
N LEU A 29 0.26 -4.27 16.25
CA LEU A 29 1.36 -3.56 16.92
C LEU A 29 1.94 -2.41 16.11
N GLU A 30 2.05 -2.55 14.79
CA GLU A 30 2.64 -1.49 13.96
C GLU A 30 1.83 -0.18 14.01
N PRO A 31 0.49 -0.19 13.83
CA PRO A 31 -0.32 1.00 14.03
C PRO A 31 -0.32 1.50 15.48
N GLU A 32 -0.49 0.61 16.48
CA GLU A 32 -0.53 0.98 17.91
C GLU A 32 0.76 1.64 18.38
N LYS A 33 1.90 1.14 17.93
CA LYS A 33 3.22 1.71 18.26
C LYS A 33 3.63 2.88 17.37
N GLY A 34 2.83 3.22 16.36
CA GLY A 34 3.14 4.28 15.41
C GLY A 34 4.40 4.00 14.59
N VAL A 35 4.62 2.74 14.18
CA VAL A 35 5.80 2.31 13.43
C VAL A 35 5.43 1.59 12.14
N LEU A 36 6.34 1.56 11.19
CA LEU A 36 6.30 0.70 10.01
C LEU A 36 7.69 0.16 9.69
N ILE A 37 7.74 -0.95 8.96
CA ILE A 37 9.00 -1.61 8.56
C ILE A 37 9.16 -1.55 7.03
N ALA A 38 10.23 -0.91 6.60
CA ALA A 38 10.69 -0.91 5.22
C ALA A 38 11.75 -2.02 5.02
N GLU A 39 11.55 -2.90 4.04
CA GLU A 39 12.46 -3.98 3.72
C GLU A 39 13.12 -3.76 2.35
N SER A 40 14.41 -3.76 2.28
CA SER A 40 15.34 -3.50 1.19
C SER A 40 15.78 -2.04 1.06
N ASP A 41 16.94 -1.85 0.44
CA ASP A 41 17.56 -0.55 0.17
C ASP A 41 16.62 0.40 -0.59
N LYS A 42 15.96 -0.09 -1.64
CA LYS A 42 15.06 0.72 -2.47
C LYS A 42 13.81 1.17 -1.71
N VAL A 43 13.24 0.30 -0.86
CA VAL A 43 12.06 0.63 -0.07
C VAL A 43 12.42 1.64 1.02
N ILE A 44 13.58 1.46 1.68
CA ILE A 44 14.11 2.40 2.67
C ILE A 44 14.39 3.75 2.02
N ALA A 45 15.06 3.78 0.86
CA ALA A 45 15.34 5.03 0.14
C ALA A 45 14.04 5.79 -0.20
N ARG A 46 13.01 5.09 -0.69
CA ARG A 46 11.71 5.71 -0.99
C ARG A 46 10.96 6.21 0.24
N ALA A 47 11.10 5.53 1.38
CA ALA A 47 10.57 6.02 2.64
C ALA A 47 11.24 7.34 3.05
N LEU A 48 12.57 7.43 2.94
CA LEU A 48 13.32 8.66 3.17
C LEU A 48 12.95 9.77 2.17
N ASP A 49 12.83 9.44 0.87
CA ASP A 49 12.41 10.40 -0.17
C ASP A 49 11.01 10.95 0.07
N ALA A 50 10.13 10.16 0.68
CA ALA A 50 8.79 10.57 1.11
C ALA A 50 8.78 11.37 2.43
N GLY A 51 9.95 11.64 3.01
CA GLY A 51 10.09 12.40 4.26
C GLY A 51 9.69 11.62 5.53
N LEU A 52 9.65 10.29 5.48
CA LEU A 52 9.38 9.50 6.68
C LEU A 52 10.58 9.54 7.62
N GLU A 53 10.31 9.72 8.92
CA GLU A 53 11.32 9.76 9.97
C GLU A 53 11.86 8.35 10.26
N PRO A 54 13.15 8.05 10.00
CA PRO A 54 13.75 6.77 10.36
C PRO A 54 13.98 6.71 11.87
N LEU A 55 13.74 5.54 12.45
CA LEU A 55 13.98 5.25 13.88
C LEU A 55 15.25 4.41 14.07
N SER A 56 15.51 3.49 13.15
CA SER A 56 16.72 2.68 13.12
C SER A 56 16.87 1.94 11.82
N LEU A 57 18.08 1.47 11.51
CA LEU A 57 18.34 0.47 10.47
C LEU A 57 18.82 -0.83 11.12
N LEU A 58 18.61 -1.96 10.44
CA LEU A 58 19.06 -3.29 10.87
C LEU A 58 19.58 -4.07 9.65
N MET A 59 20.81 -4.60 9.73
CA MET A 59 21.43 -5.31 8.60
C MET A 59 22.52 -6.30 9.03
N GLU A 60 22.92 -7.18 8.12
CA GLU A 60 24.13 -7.99 8.27
C GLU A 60 25.39 -7.14 8.05
N PRO A 61 26.56 -7.52 8.63
CA PRO A 61 27.82 -6.78 8.46
C PRO A 61 28.19 -6.51 6.99
N LYS A 62 28.00 -7.50 6.10
CA LYS A 62 28.32 -7.38 4.68
C LYS A 62 27.56 -6.27 3.95
N TRP A 63 26.41 -5.84 4.47
CA TRP A 63 25.60 -4.80 3.87
C TRP A 63 26.06 -3.38 4.23
N LEU A 64 26.89 -3.21 5.25
CA LEU A 64 27.44 -1.88 5.62
C LEU A 64 28.19 -1.25 4.43
N ASP A 65 29.05 -2.02 3.77
CA ASP A 65 29.82 -1.52 2.62
C ASP A 65 28.93 -1.37 1.38
N VAL A 66 28.07 -2.36 1.13
CA VAL A 66 27.19 -2.36 -0.06
C VAL A 66 26.19 -1.20 -0.01
N LEU A 67 25.68 -0.88 1.18
CA LEU A 67 24.71 0.18 1.42
C LEU A 67 25.34 1.44 2.02
N ALA A 68 26.67 1.63 1.85
CA ALA A 68 27.39 2.77 2.42
C ALA A 68 26.76 4.12 2.06
N GLY A 69 26.25 4.28 0.84
CA GLY A 69 25.54 5.48 0.40
C GLY A 69 24.24 5.75 1.17
N LEU A 70 23.44 4.70 1.43
CA LEU A 70 22.23 4.81 2.23
C LEU A 70 22.54 5.12 3.69
N VAL A 71 23.55 4.43 4.24
CA VAL A 71 24.03 4.65 5.63
C VAL A 71 24.55 6.08 5.78
N ALA A 72 25.34 6.58 4.82
CA ALA A 72 25.87 7.94 4.84
C ALA A 72 24.74 8.99 4.74
N ARG A 73 23.72 8.75 3.92
CA ARG A 73 22.53 9.61 3.83
C ARG A 73 21.81 9.70 5.18
N VAL A 74 21.50 8.56 5.80
CA VAL A 74 20.86 8.54 7.12
C VAL A 74 21.74 9.23 8.17
N ALA A 75 23.07 9.03 8.10
CA ALA A 75 23.99 9.71 9.02
C ALA A 75 23.98 11.24 8.88
N ALA A 76 23.81 11.74 7.67
CA ALA A 76 23.80 13.19 7.40
C ALA A 76 22.45 13.84 7.77
N GLU A 77 21.34 13.18 7.41
CA GLU A 77 19.99 13.71 7.61
C GLU A 77 19.44 13.42 9.04
N HIS A 78 19.86 12.29 9.66
CA HIS A 78 19.36 11.77 10.94
C HIS A 78 20.52 11.22 11.79
N PRO A 79 21.42 12.06 12.32
CA PRO A 79 22.65 11.62 12.99
C PRO A 79 22.42 10.83 14.29
N GLU A 80 21.24 10.92 14.89
CA GLU A 80 20.82 10.19 16.09
C GLU A 80 20.38 8.75 15.81
N VAL A 81 20.03 8.41 14.58
CA VAL A 81 19.44 7.12 14.19
C VAL A 81 20.51 6.01 14.25
N PRO A 82 20.33 4.94 15.05
CA PRO A 82 21.28 3.84 15.13
C PRO A 82 21.19 2.91 13.92
N VAL A 83 22.33 2.35 13.53
CA VAL A 83 22.41 1.22 12.61
C VAL A 83 22.80 -0.02 13.41
N PHE A 84 21.85 -0.92 13.61
CA PHE A 84 22.07 -2.20 14.27
C PHE A 84 22.66 -3.21 13.29
N VAL A 85 23.66 -3.92 13.73
CA VAL A 85 24.40 -4.91 12.94
C VAL A 85 24.45 -6.23 13.68
N ALA A 86 23.99 -7.30 13.04
CA ALA A 86 24.05 -8.64 13.61
C ALA A 86 24.30 -9.70 12.52
N PRO A 87 24.88 -10.86 12.89
CA PRO A 87 25.01 -12.01 12.00
C PRO A 87 23.65 -12.48 11.48
N ARG A 88 23.65 -13.06 10.26
CA ARG A 88 22.45 -13.55 9.58
C ARG A 88 21.56 -14.45 10.46
N GLU A 89 22.16 -15.36 11.20
CA GLU A 89 21.43 -16.30 12.06
C GLU A 89 20.68 -15.57 13.18
N GLN A 90 21.30 -14.55 13.78
CA GLN A 90 20.65 -13.75 14.80
C GLN A 90 19.51 -12.94 14.23
N LEU A 91 19.70 -12.33 13.05
CA LEU A 91 18.63 -11.60 12.34
C LEU A 91 17.45 -12.52 12.01
N ALA A 92 17.70 -13.73 11.51
CA ALA A 92 16.64 -14.69 11.20
C ALA A 92 15.86 -15.12 12.46
N ARG A 93 16.53 -15.29 13.59
CA ARG A 93 15.88 -15.58 14.88
C ARG A 93 15.01 -14.42 15.37
N LEU A 94 15.48 -13.19 15.22
CA LEU A 94 14.76 -11.98 15.62
C LEU A 94 13.50 -11.76 14.77
N THR A 95 13.68 -11.77 13.45
CA THR A 95 12.62 -11.42 12.50
C THR A 95 11.64 -12.54 12.20
N GLY A 96 12.06 -13.79 12.43
CA GLY A 96 11.30 -15.00 12.09
C GLY A 96 11.49 -15.48 10.64
N TYR A 97 12.43 -14.88 9.87
CA TYR A 97 12.77 -15.30 8.51
C TYR A 97 14.19 -14.86 8.12
N GLU A 98 14.77 -15.48 7.12
CA GLU A 98 16.06 -15.07 6.59
C GLU A 98 15.95 -13.78 5.75
N LEU A 99 16.65 -12.74 6.18
CA LEU A 99 16.80 -11.51 5.41
C LEU A 99 17.75 -11.75 4.24
N THR A 100 17.20 -11.87 3.04
CA THR A 100 17.97 -12.23 1.85
C THR A 100 18.58 -11.04 1.11
N ARG A 101 18.08 -9.83 1.34
CA ARG A 101 18.51 -8.63 0.60
C ARG A 101 18.54 -7.39 1.50
N GLY A 102 19.70 -6.74 1.53
CA GLY A 102 19.87 -5.39 2.05
C GLY A 102 19.65 -5.26 3.56
N ALA A 103 18.78 -4.35 3.92
CA ALA A 103 18.52 -3.92 5.29
C ALA A 103 17.02 -3.88 5.58
N LEU A 104 16.69 -3.83 6.87
CA LEU A 104 15.41 -3.37 7.38
C LEU A 104 15.57 -1.94 7.91
N GLY A 105 14.58 -1.11 7.69
CA GLY A 105 14.43 0.20 8.31
C GLY A 105 13.15 0.26 9.12
N ALA A 106 13.24 0.66 10.37
CA ALA A 106 12.08 1.05 11.16
C ALA A 106 11.86 2.54 11.01
N PHE A 107 10.63 2.93 10.73
CA PHE A 107 10.23 4.32 10.52
C PHE A 107 9.05 4.67 11.42
N ARG A 108 8.94 5.95 11.78
CA ARG A 108 7.73 6.49 12.38
C ARG A 108 6.60 6.42 11.36
N ARG A 109 5.48 5.86 11.77
CA ARG A 109 4.28 5.80 10.92
C ARG A 109 3.67 7.20 10.84
N PRO A 110 3.38 7.70 9.63
CA PRO A 110 2.69 8.99 9.48
C PRO A 110 1.27 8.91 10.01
N ALA A 111 0.75 10.05 10.46
CA ALA A 111 -0.64 10.16 10.86
C ALA A 111 -1.58 9.81 9.69
N PRO A 112 -2.74 9.18 9.95
CA PRO A 112 -3.76 8.97 8.93
C PRO A 112 -4.20 10.31 8.30
N ARG A 113 -4.39 10.31 6.98
CA ARG A 113 -4.90 11.46 6.23
C ARG A 113 -6.39 11.31 5.96
N GLY A 114 -7.10 12.42 5.84
CA GLY A 114 -8.51 12.44 5.46
C GLY A 114 -8.71 12.17 3.97
N VAL A 115 -9.91 11.69 3.60
CA VAL A 115 -10.27 11.41 2.20
C VAL A 115 -10.18 12.69 1.37
N GLU A 116 -10.80 13.78 1.84
CA GLU A 116 -10.86 15.06 1.14
C GLU A 116 -9.46 15.63 0.87
N GLU A 117 -8.56 15.49 1.85
CA GLU A 117 -7.17 15.91 1.71
C GLU A 117 -6.46 15.11 0.60
N VAL A 118 -6.61 13.78 0.65
CA VAL A 118 -5.91 12.85 -0.24
C VAL A 118 -6.39 12.97 -1.68
N VAL A 119 -7.68 13.22 -1.91
CA VAL A 119 -8.26 13.35 -3.26
C VAL A 119 -8.35 14.79 -3.75
N SER A 120 -7.81 15.75 -2.99
CA SER A 120 -7.78 17.16 -3.42
C SER A 120 -7.03 17.30 -4.73
N GLY A 121 -7.70 17.84 -5.76
CA GLY A 121 -7.14 17.97 -7.12
C GLY A 121 -6.99 16.65 -7.90
N ALA A 122 -7.33 15.51 -7.33
CA ALA A 122 -7.24 14.22 -7.99
C ALA A 122 -8.28 14.09 -9.12
N ARG A 123 -7.87 13.50 -10.24
CA ARG A 123 -8.73 13.17 -11.38
C ARG A 123 -9.00 11.68 -11.51
N ARG A 124 -8.06 10.86 -11.08
CA ARG A 124 -8.12 9.38 -11.16
C ARG A 124 -7.77 8.76 -9.82
N VAL A 125 -8.74 8.13 -9.20
CA VAL A 125 -8.63 7.52 -7.87
C VAL A 125 -8.96 6.03 -7.96
N ALA A 126 -8.22 5.19 -7.24
CA ALA A 126 -8.60 3.79 -7.05
C ALA A 126 -9.21 3.62 -5.67
N VAL A 127 -10.33 2.91 -5.57
CA VAL A 127 -10.94 2.48 -4.31
C VAL A 127 -10.79 0.97 -4.19
N LEU A 128 -10.16 0.50 -3.13
CA LEU A 128 -9.96 -0.91 -2.86
C LEU A 128 -10.98 -1.37 -1.82
N GLU A 129 -11.86 -2.31 -2.23
CA GLU A 129 -12.87 -2.86 -1.34
C GLU A 129 -12.44 -4.25 -0.86
N GLU A 130 -12.26 -4.38 0.46
CA GLU A 130 -12.01 -5.65 1.15
C GLU A 130 -10.79 -6.44 0.63
N ILE A 131 -9.76 -5.77 0.11
CA ILE A 131 -8.55 -6.45 -0.38
C ILE A 131 -7.69 -6.91 0.81
N THR A 132 -7.82 -8.18 1.17
CA THR A 132 -7.16 -8.79 2.34
C THR A 132 -5.82 -9.45 2.02
N ASN A 133 -5.33 -9.39 0.79
CA ASN A 133 -4.02 -9.90 0.40
C ASN A 133 -3.00 -8.76 0.28
N HIS A 134 -2.03 -8.71 1.19
CA HIS A 134 -0.96 -7.69 1.19
C HIS A 134 -0.18 -7.63 -0.13
N THR A 135 -0.04 -8.76 -0.83
CA THR A 135 0.64 -8.81 -2.14
C THR A 135 -0.17 -8.06 -3.19
N ASN A 136 -1.50 -8.25 -3.20
CA ASN A 136 -2.38 -7.53 -4.11
C ASN A 136 -2.41 -6.04 -3.79
N VAL A 137 -2.53 -5.65 -2.52
CA VAL A 137 -2.45 -4.24 -2.10
C VAL A 137 -1.15 -3.61 -2.63
N GLY A 138 -0.01 -4.24 -2.35
CA GLY A 138 1.29 -3.73 -2.80
C GLY A 138 1.42 -3.64 -4.32
N ALA A 139 0.93 -4.64 -5.06
CA ALA A 139 0.98 -4.65 -6.53
C ALA A 139 0.06 -3.57 -7.13
N ILE A 140 -1.12 -3.34 -6.55
CA ILE A 140 -2.04 -2.28 -6.97
C ILE A 140 -1.40 -0.91 -6.75
N PHE A 141 -0.79 -0.65 -5.59
CA PHE A 141 -0.08 0.62 -5.34
C PHE A 141 1.08 0.83 -6.32
N ARG A 142 1.80 -0.24 -6.68
CA ARG A 142 2.85 -0.15 -7.68
C ARG A 142 2.31 0.20 -9.06
N SER A 143 1.19 -0.38 -9.47
CA SER A 143 0.50 -0.06 -10.72
C SER A 143 -0.06 1.35 -10.69
N ALA A 144 -0.66 1.78 -9.57
CA ALA A 144 -1.18 3.13 -9.37
C ALA A 144 -0.08 4.19 -9.56
N ALA A 145 1.07 4.01 -8.91
CA ALA A 145 2.21 4.91 -9.07
C ALA A 145 2.73 4.95 -10.51
N ALA A 146 2.87 3.77 -11.14
CA ALA A 146 3.45 3.66 -12.48
C ALA A 146 2.53 4.20 -13.58
N LEU A 147 1.21 4.17 -13.38
CA LEU A 147 0.20 4.47 -14.38
C LEU A 147 -0.57 5.78 -14.11
N GLY A 148 -0.09 6.57 -13.13
CA GLY A 148 -0.59 7.93 -12.91
C GLY A 148 -1.96 8.01 -12.25
N MET A 149 -2.25 7.08 -11.31
CA MET A 149 -3.36 7.28 -10.39
C MET A 149 -2.95 8.33 -9.35
N ASP A 150 -3.82 9.29 -9.10
CA ASP A 150 -3.53 10.42 -8.23
C ASP A 150 -3.62 10.03 -6.74
N ALA A 151 -4.51 9.09 -6.41
CA ALA A 151 -4.71 8.61 -5.05
C ALA A 151 -5.27 7.17 -5.00
N VAL A 152 -5.13 6.55 -3.84
CA VAL A 152 -5.76 5.26 -3.52
C VAL A 152 -6.56 5.40 -2.23
N LEU A 153 -7.81 4.95 -2.24
CA LEU A 153 -8.65 4.84 -1.05
C LEU A 153 -8.81 3.36 -0.71
N VAL A 154 -8.78 3.04 0.58
CA VAL A 154 -8.92 1.65 1.06
C VAL A 154 -10.07 1.56 2.05
N THR A 155 -10.97 0.59 1.87
CA THR A 155 -12.07 0.38 2.82
C THR A 155 -11.55 -0.22 4.14
N PRO A 156 -12.33 -0.21 5.22
CA PRO A 156 -11.88 -0.68 6.53
C PRO A 156 -11.35 -2.11 6.54
N GLY A 157 -11.98 -3.03 5.79
CA GLY A 157 -11.55 -4.43 5.72
C GLY A 157 -10.30 -4.67 4.85
N CYS A 158 -9.81 -3.66 4.14
CA CYS A 158 -8.54 -3.79 3.42
C CYS A 158 -7.35 -3.90 4.37
N HIS A 159 -6.41 -4.74 4.00
CA HIS A 159 -5.12 -4.76 4.68
C HIS A 159 -4.37 -3.43 4.54
N ASP A 160 -3.58 -3.15 5.57
CA ASP A 160 -2.81 -1.91 5.69
C ASP A 160 -1.76 -1.79 4.58
N PRO A 161 -1.77 -0.72 3.76
CA PRO A 161 -0.76 -0.47 2.74
C PRO A 161 0.66 -0.31 3.30
N PHE A 162 0.81 0.18 4.53
CA PHE A 162 2.12 0.34 5.17
C PHE A 162 2.67 -0.95 5.79
N TYR A 163 1.87 -2.03 5.83
CA TYR A 163 2.40 -3.29 6.29
C TYR A 163 3.61 -3.73 5.45
N ARG A 164 4.66 -4.23 6.11
CA ARG A 164 5.96 -4.58 5.51
C ARG A 164 5.85 -5.29 4.15
N ARG A 165 4.96 -6.29 4.03
CA ARG A 165 4.82 -7.07 2.80
C ARG A 165 4.24 -6.24 1.65
N ALA A 166 3.26 -5.38 1.91
CA ALA A 166 2.68 -4.49 0.91
C ALA A 166 3.72 -3.43 0.48
N ALA A 167 4.42 -2.82 1.43
CA ALA A 167 5.51 -1.88 1.17
C ALA A 167 6.63 -2.51 0.32
N ARG A 168 7.00 -3.76 0.60
CA ARG A 168 8.01 -4.49 -0.17
C ARG A 168 7.54 -4.82 -1.58
N VAL A 169 6.34 -5.36 -1.75
CA VAL A 169 5.79 -5.73 -3.08
C VAL A 169 5.59 -4.49 -3.95
N SER A 170 5.12 -3.41 -3.36
CA SER A 170 5.01 -2.12 -4.06
C SER A 170 6.37 -1.51 -4.40
N MET A 171 7.48 -2.07 -3.91
CA MET A 171 8.81 -1.44 -3.98
C MET A 171 8.85 -0.07 -3.30
N GLY A 172 7.98 0.18 -2.29
CA GLY A 172 7.88 1.45 -1.57
C GLY A 172 7.00 2.50 -2.24
N THR A 173 6.26 2.19 -3.32
CA THR A 173 5.34 3.17 -3.93
C THR A 173 4.15 3.49 -3.04
N VAL A 174 3.86 2.70 -2.02
CA VAL A 174 2.89 3.04 -0.95
C VAL A 174 3.25 4.32 -0.20
N PHE A 175 4.51 4.77 -0.26
CA PHE A 175 4.97 6.04 0.31
C PHE A 175 4.86 7.21 -0.67
N GLN A 176 4.66 6.93 -1.96
CA GLN A 176 4.64 7.92 -3.03
C GLN A 176 3.23 8.30 -3.47
N VAL A 177 2.31 7.31 -3.49
CA VAL A 177 0.91 7.54 -3.85
C VAL A 177 0.13 7.93 -2.61
N PRO A 178 -0.52 9.10 -2.58
CA PRO A 178 -1.39 9.49 -1.47
C PRO A 178 -2.50 8.45 -1.25
N TRP A 179 -2.79 8.14 0.00
CA TRP A 179 -3.89 7.24 0.31
C TRP A 179 -4.57 7.56 1.64
N ALA A 180 -5.84 7.18 1.75
CA ALA A 180 -6.63 7.30 2.97
C ALA A 180 -7.57 6.09 3.13
N ARG A 181 -8.08 5.88 4.35
CA ARG A 181 -9.21 4.99 4.57
C ARG A 181 -10.51 5.71 4.27
N ILE A 182 -11.46 5.00 3.63
CA ILE A 182 -12.79 5.50 3.31
C ILE A 182 -13.84 4.57 3.93
N GLY A 183 -14.83 5.16 4.62
CA GLY A 183 -15.81 4.44 5.43
C GLY A 183 -15.32 4.22 6.86
N HIS A 184 -16.23 3.75 7.73
CA HIS A 184 -15.95 3.49 9.14
C HIS A 184 -15.93 1.99 9.43
N GLU A 185 -15.12 1.59 10.42
CA GLU A 185 -15.20 0.25 11.01
C GLU A 185 -16.48 0.17 11.86
N GLY A 186 -17.42 -0.70 11.45
CA GLY A 186 -18.65 -0.91 12.20
C GLY A 186 -19.44 -2.10 11.64
N GLU A 187 -20.07 -2.89 12.52
CA GLU A 187 -20.90 -4.00 12.10
C GLU A 187 -22.12 -3.46 11.32
N GLY A 188 -22.28 -3.92 10.08
CA GLY A 188 -23.49 -3.78 9.27
C GLY A 188 -23.60 -2.53 8.40
N VAL A 189 -22.64 -1.61 8.40
CA VAL A 189 -22.63 -0.46 7.49
C VAL A 189 -21.61 -0.70 6.37
N ALA A 190 -22.11 -0.97 5.16
CA ALA A 190 -21.24 -1.05 3.99
C ALA A 190 -20.62 0.34 3.72
N TRP A 191 -19.29 0.40 3.50
CA TRP A 191 -18.60 1.65 3.20
C TRP A 191 -19.28 2.48 2.09
N ALA A 192 -19.94 1.81 1.15
CA ALA A 192 -20.62 2.44 0.03
C ALA A 192 -21.75 3.40 0.46
N HIS A 193 -22.38 3.20 1.62
CA HIS A 193 -23.43 4.10 2.11
C HIS A 193 -22.91 5.49 2.49
N GLU A 194 -21.65 5.58 2.89
CA GLU A 194 -21.02 6.84 3.29
C GLU A 194 -19.99 7.30 2.25
N GLY A 195 -19.17 6.39 1.77
CA GLY A 195 -18.05 6.71 0.89
C GLY A 195 -18.47 7.06 -0.53
N VAL A 196 -19.53 6.44 -1.08
CA VAL A 196 -20.01 6.76 -2.42
C VAL A 196 -20.62 8.17 -2.46
N PRO A 197 -21.55 8.56 -1.56
CA PRO A 197 -22.04 9.93 -1.48
C PRO A 197 -20.92 10.96 -1.28
N LEU A 198 -19.96 10.69 -0.40
CA LEU A 198 -18.80 11.57 -0.19
C LEU A 198 -18.01 11.79 -1.49
N LEU A 199 -17.75 10.72 -2.26
CA LEU A 199 -17.02 10.85 -3.51
C LEU A 199 -17.83 11.59 -4.59
N HIS A 200 -19.17 11.41 -4.64
CA HIS A 200 -20.05 12.20 -5.49
C HIS A 200 -20.02 13.70 -5.11
N ASP A 201 -20.09 14.02 -3.82
CA ASP A 201 -20.01 15.40 -3.33
C ASP A 201 -18.65 16.05 -3.67
N LEU A 202 -17.59 15.22 -3.76
CA LEU A 202 -16.26 15.63 -4.22
C LEU A 202 -16.14 15.65 -5.76
N GLY A 203 -17.21 15.40 -6.50
CA GLY A 203 -17.28 15.51 -7.95
C GLY A 203 -16.77 14.29 -8.71
N PHE A 204 -16.59 13.14 -8.07
CA PHE A 204 -16.21 11.90 -8.76
C PHE A 204 -17.43 11.16 -9.31
N GLN A 205 -17.28 10.57 -10.50
CA GLN A 205 -18.10 9.46 -10.95
C GLN A 205 -17.40 8.15 -10.55
N LEU A 206 -18.18 7.13 -10.20
CA LEU A 206 -17.65 5.87 -9.73
C LEU A 206 -17.88 4.75 -10.73
N ALA A 207 -16.84 3.96 -11.00
CA ALA A 207 -16.88 2.81 -11.88
C ALA A 207 -16.50 1.53 -11.13
N ALA A 208 -17.46 0.64 -10.90
CA ALA A 208 -17.27 -0.65 -10.27
C ALA A 208 -16.70 -1.66 -11.28
N LEU A 209 -15.47 -2.20 -11.04
CA LEU A 209 -14.95 -3.30 -11.85
C LEU A 209 -15.64 -4.61 -11.44
N ALA A 210 -16.70 -4.97 -12.17
CA ALA A 210 -17.49 -6.16 -11.88
C ALA A 210 -18.14 -6.72 -13.16
N LEU A 211 -18.47 -8.02 -13.12
CA LEU A 211 -19.25 -8.65 -14.15
C LEU A 211 -20.74 -8.53 -13.82
N SER A 212 -21.50 -7.95 -14.74
CA SER A 212 -22.96 -7.98 -14.75
C SER A 212 -23.47 -7.90 -16.18
N ASP A 213 -24.73 -8.21 -16.39
CA ASP A 213 -25.36 -8.12 -17.73
C ASP A 213 -25.36 -6.67 -18.26
N GLU A 214 -25.38 -5.70 -17.35
CA GLU A 214 -25.39 -4.26 -17.66
C GLU A 214 -23.98 -3.64 -17.74
N SER A 215 -22.91 -4.44 -17.53
CA SER A 215 -21.56 -3.89 -17.51
C SER A 215 -21.10 -3.43 -18.90
N VAL A 216 -20.54 -2.22 -18.94
CA VAL A 216 -19.94 -1.66 -20.16
C VAL A 216 -18.47 -2.11 -20.29
N PRO A 217 -17.92 -2.17 -21.50
CA PRO A 217 -16.51 -2.50 -21.66
C PRO A 217 -15.62 -1.38 -21.11
N LEU A 218 -14.42 -1.73 -20.62
CA LEU A 218 -13.44 -0.81 -20.06
C LEU A 218 -13.07 0.35 -21.02
N GLY A 219 -13.12 0.10 -22.33
CA GLY A 219 -12.87 1.12 -23.37
C GLY A 219 -14.07 1.98 -23.72
N ASP A 220 -15.16 1.97 -22.93
CA ASP A 220 -16.33 2.83 -23.19
C ASP A 220 -15.92 4.31 -23.10
N PRO A 221 -16.21 5.13 -24.16
CA PRO A 221 -15.78 6.51 -24.21
C PRO A 221 -16.35 7.39 -23.09
N ARG A 222 -17.47 7.02 -22.48
CA ARG A 222 -18.07 7.73 -21.33
C ARG A 222 -17.11 7.73 -20.13
N LEU A 223 -16.38 6.64 -19.89
CA LEU A 223 -15.41 6.53 -18.80
C LEU A 223 -14.22 7.49 -19.01
N ALA A 224 -13.72 7.57 -20.23
CA ALA A 224 -12.64 8.50 -20.57
C ALA A 224 -13.07 9.97 -20.48
N ALA A 225 -14.36 10.25 -20.72
CA ALA A 225 -14.94 11.60 -20.66
C ALA A 225 -15.17 12.09 -19.24
N CYS A 226 -15.16 11.21 -18.20
CA CYS A 226 -15.28 11.63 -16.81
C CYS A 226 -14.10 12.53 -16.43
N GLU A 227 -14.38 13.73 -15.98
CA GLU A 227 -13.35 14.64 -15.48
C GLU A 227 -12.64 14.04 -14.26
N ARG A 228 -13.43 13.55 -13.30
CA ARG A 228 -12.98 12.86 -12.09
C ARG A 228 -13.61 11.48 -12.03
N LEU A 229 -12.77 10.44 -11.99
CA LEU A 229 -13.22 9.04 -11.98
C LEU A 229 -12.57 8.25 -10.84
N ALA A 230 -13.40 7.61 -10.03
CA ALA A 230 -12.99 6.64 -9.02
C ALA A 230 -13.26 5.22 -9.51
N LEU A 231 -12.20 4.40 -9.64
CA LEU A 231 -12.28 3.00 -10.01
C LEU A 231 -12.36 2.13 -8.77
N VAL A 232 -13.47 1.41 -8.60
CA VAL A 232 -13.69 0.53 -7.45
C VAL A 232 -13.31 -0.90 -7.80
N LEU A 233 -12.38 -1.47 -7.02
CA LEU A 233 -11.79 -2.80 -7.20
C LEU A 233 -12.12 -3.67 -6.01
N GLY A 234 -12.72 -4.83 -6.23
CA GLY A 234 -13.13 -5.78 -5.19
C GLY A 234 -12.09 -6.86 -4.91
N THR A 235 -12.38 -7.67 -3.90
CA THR A 235 -11.56 -8.82 -3.52
C THR A 235 -11.56 -9.93 -4.57
N GLU A 236 -10.60 -10.84 -4.49
CA GLU A 236 -10.57 -12.06 -5.29
C GLU A 236 -11.65 -13.04 -4.80
N GLY A 237 -12.37 -13.63 -5.72
CA GLY A 237 -13.45 -14.59 -5.46
C GLY A 237 -14.83 -13.93 -5.40
N ASP A 238 -15.14 -13.21 -4.33
CA ASP A 238 -16.47 -12.61 -4.12
C ASP A 238 -16.67 -11.31 -4.92
N GLY A 239 -15.58 -10.66 -5.34
CA GLY A 239 -15.62 -9.40 -6.08
C GLY A 239 -16.07 -8.22 -5.22
N LEU A 240 -16.88 -7.33 -5.79
CA LEU A 240 -17.48 -6.18 -5.12
C LEU A 240 -18.83 -6.55 -4.48
N ALA A 241 -19.15 -5.94 -3.36
CA ALA A 241 -20.47 -6.06 -2.75
C ALA A 241 -21.57 -5.55 -3.71
N ARG A 242 -22.71 -6.23 -3.70
CA ARG A 242 -23.86 -5.81 -4.54
C ARG A 242 -24.32 -4.39 -4.26
N THR A 243 -24.25 -3.97 -3.01
CA THR A 243 -24.56 -2.59 -2.57
C THR A 243 -23.61 -1.59 -3.18
N THR A 244 -22.32 -1.92 -3.29
CA THR A 244 -21.30 -1.07 -3.94
C THR A 244 -21.55 -0.96 -5.44
N ILE A 245 -21.80 -2.10 -6.11
CA ILE A 245 -22.10 -2.09 -7.56
C ILE A 245 -23.33 -1.25 -7.85
N ALA A 246 -24.40 -1.40 -7.06
CA ALA A 246 -25.65 -0.66 -7.24
C ALA A 246 -25.53 0.85 -6.95
N ALA A 247 -24.54 1.27 -6.15
CA ALA A 247 -24.31 2.66 -5.82
C ALA A 247 -23.38 3.39 -6.81
N CYS A 248 -22.63 2.66 -7.65
CA CYS A 248 -21.72 3.22 -8.64
C CYS A 248 -22.46 3.70 -9.90
N ASP A 249 -21.91 4.71 -10.58
CA ASP A 249 -22.47 5.27 -11.84
C ASP A 249 -22.28 4.31 -13.02
N PHE A 250 -21.23 3.49 -12.99
CA PHE A 250 -20.92 2.51 -14.03
C PHE A 250 -20.56 1.17 -13.40
N THR A 251 -21.01 0.09 -14.02
CA THR A 251 -20.41 -1.24 -13.86
C THR A 251 -19.56 -1.51 -15.09
N VAL A 252 -18.30 -1.87 -14.90
CA VAL A 252 -17.29 -1.94 -15.96
C VAL A 252 -16.64 -3.32 -15.98
N ARG A 253 -16.52 -3.90 -17.18
CA ARG A 253 -15.82 -5.17 -17.37
C ARG A 253 -14.60 -5.02 -18.28
N ILE A 254 -13.57 -5.79 -18.01
CA ILE A 254 -12.46 -6.03 -18.94
C ILE A 254 -12.96 -7.11 -19.91
N PRO A 255 -13.06 -6.84 -21.23
CA PRO A 255 -13.42 -7.89 -22.19
C PRO A 255 -12.38 -9.02 -22.18
N MET A 256 -12.83 -10.25 -22.01
CA MET A 256 -11.97 -11.43 -21.91
C MET A 256 -12.31 -12.47 -22.97
N HIS A 257 -11.42 -13.42 -23.22
CA HIS A 257 -11.53 -14.48 -24.19
C HIS A 257 -11.49 -15.86 -23.50
N HIS A 258 -11.82 -16.90 -24.26
CA HIS A 258 -11.70 -18.31 -23.87
C HIS A 258 -12.53 -18.70 -22.61
N GLY A 259 -13.63 -17.99 -22.32
CA GLY A 259 -14.45 -18.30 -21.16
C GLY A 259 -13.82 -17.92 -19.81
N VAL A 260 -12.73 -17.15 -19.82
CA VAL A 260 -12.17 -16.55 -18.60
C VAL A 260 -13.06 -15.38 -18.20
N ASP A 261 -13.50 -15.34 -16.94
CA ASP A 261 -14.43 -14.35 -16.41
C ASP A 261 -13.76 -13.32 -15.48
N SER A 262 -12.56 -13.62 -14.97
CA SER A 262 -11.84 -12.73 -14.05
C SER A 262 -10.32 -12.79 -14.22
N LEU A 263 -9.66 -11.71 -13.78
CA LEU A 263 -8.20 -11.63 -13.59
C LEU A 263 -7.94 -11.45 -12.08
N ASN A 264 -6.74 -11.85 -11.66
CA ASN A 264 -6.23 -11.39 -10.37
C ASN A 264 -6.40 -9.87 -10.25
N VAL A 265 -6.87 -9.37 -9.09
CA VAL A 265 -7.23 -7.96 -8.91
C VAL A 265 -6.08 -7.00 -9.19
N ALA A 266 -4.83 -7.39 -8.91
CA ALA A 266 -3.67 -6.56 -9.24
C ALA A 266 -3.40 -6.49 -10.75
N ALA A 267 -3.67 -7.56 -11.49
CA ALA A 267 -3.60 -7.55 -12.96
C ALA A 267 -4.74 -6.71 -13.55
N ALA A 268 -5.97 -6.90 -13.05
CA ALA A 268 -7.14 -6.12 -13.45
C ALA A 268 -6.90 -4.62 -13.22
N SER A 269 -6.33 -4.25 -12.06
CA SER A 269 -6.02 -2.86 -11.75
C SER A 269 -5.03 -2.25 -12.75
N ALA A 270 -3.98 -2.97 -13.13
CA ALA A 270 -2.99 -2.45 -14.07
C ALA A 270 -3.61 -2.18 -15.47
N VAL A 271 -4.48 -3.09 -15.94
CA VAL A 271 -5.20 -2.92 -17.21
C VAL A 271 -6.15 -1.71 -17.13
N ALA A 272 -6.94 -1.62 -16.05
CA ALA A 272 -7.90 -0.54 -15.86
C ALA A 272 -7.21 0.82 -15.71
N PHE A 273 -6.13 0.90 -14.94
CA PHE A 273 -5.38 2.14 -14.75
C PHE A 273 -4.73 2.59 -16.07
N TRP A 274 -4.16 1.68 -16.86
CA TRP A 274 -3.60 2.01 -18.16
C TRP A 274 -4.65 2.61 -19.10
N GLU A 275 -5.82 1.98 -19.20
CA GLU A 275 -6.87 2.40 -20.12
C GLU A 275 -7.48 3.74 -19.70
N LEU A 276 -7.78 3.90 -18.41
CA LEU A 276 -8.54 5.03 -17.86
C LEU A 276 -7.68 6.14 -17.23
N ARG A 277 -6.34 6.07 -17.38
CA ARG A 277 -5.47 7.15 -16.90
C ARG A 277 -5.85 8.50 -17.49
N ALA A 278 -5.62 9.56 -16.74
CA ALA A 278 -5.75 10.90 -17.28
C ALA A 278 -4.76 11.06 -18.45
N ARG A 279 -5.28 11.35 -19.62
CA ARG A 279 -4.44 11.68 -20.79
C ARG A 279 -4.14 13.17 -20.76
N PRO A 280 -2.91 13.59 -21.15
CA PRO A 280 -2.54 15.01 -21.22
C PRO A 280 -3.39 15.77 -22.22
#